data_26130ecb30ff0480b87ea4a2642d6f69
#
_entry.id   26130ecb30ff0480b87ea4a2642d6f69
#
_cell.length_a   1.000
_cell.length_b   1.000
_cell.length_c   1.000
_cell.angle_alpha   90.00
_cell.angle_beta   90.00
_cell.angle_gamma   90.00
#
_symmetry.space_group_name_H-M   'P 1'
#
loop_
_entity.id
_entity.type
_entity.pdbx_description
1 polymer ?
#
loop_
_entity_poly.entity_id
_entity_poly.type
_entity_poly.pdbx_seq_one_letter_code
_entity_poly.pdbx_strand_id
1 'polypeptide(L)' 'MLDAVLENIVFLELKRRGYNVYIGKVGDKEIDFVAERREERIYVQICVQLPVNSEREVANLLAIQDHYPKYVVTLNE' A
#
# COMPACT_ATOMS: atom_id res chain seq x y z
N MET A 1 -13.06 -5.62 -11.09
CA MET A 1 -12.04 -6.57 -10.65
C MET A 1 -11.85 -6.46 -9.16
N LEU A 2 -11.48 -7.56 -8.54
CA LEU A 2 -11.35 -7.58 -7.07
C LEU A 2 -10.26 -6.64 -6.58
N ASP A 3 -9.15 -6.55 -7.33
CA ASP A 3 -8.07 -5.67 -6.93
C ASP A 3 -8.50 -4.21 -6.96
N ALA A 4 -9.27 -3.79 -7.95
CA ALA A 4 -9.76 -2.43 -8.02
C ALA A 4 -10.74 -2.13 -6.88
N VAL A 5 -11.59 -3.11 -6.55
CA VAL A 5 -12.53 -2.95 -5.45
C VAL A 5 -11.77 -2.83 -4.13
N LEU A 6 -10.78 -3.68 -3.92
CA LEU A 6 -10.01 -3.65 -2.69
C LEU A 6 -9.22 -2.35 -2.57
N GLU A 7 -8.62 -1.89 -3.67
CA GLU A 7 -7.91 -0.62 -3.67
C GLU A 7 -8.83 0.52 -3.27
N ASN A 8 -10.06 0.51 -3.81
CA ASN A 8 -11.00 1.56 -3.50
C ASN A 8 -11.41 1.54 -2.03
N ILE A 9 -11.63 0.35 -1.50
CA ILE A 9 -11.99 0.19 -0.09
C ILE A 9 -10.87 0.73 0.81
N VAL A 10 -9.62 0.36 0.51
CA VAL A 10 -8.48 0.81 1.29
C VAL A 10 -8.31 2.32 1.19
N PHE A 11 -8.44 2.86 -0.03
CA PHE A 11 -8.35 4.30 -0.24
C PHE A 11 -9.38 5.04 0.62
N LEU A 12 -10.63 4.60 0.57
CA LEU A 12 -11.68 5.26 1.33
C LEU A 12 -11.46 5.15 2.83
N GLU A 13 -10.97 4.02 3.29
CA GLU A 13 -10.70 3.84 4.70
C GLU A 13 -9.57 4.76 5.17
N LEU A 14 -8.52 4.90 4.38
CA LEU A 14 -7.42 5.79 4.72
C LEU A 14 -7.90 7.24 4.74
N LYS A 15 -8.72 7.64 3.80
CA LYS A 15 -9.29 8.98 3.77
C LYS A 15 -10.15 9.21 5.00
N ARG A 16 -10.95 8.22 5.37
CA ARG A 16 -11.81 8.32 6.54
C ARG A 16 -11.00 8.55 7.82
N ARG A 17 -9.82 7.98 7.87
CA ARG A 17 -8.93 8.13 9.02
C ARG A 17 -8.12 9.41 9.00
N GLY A 18 -8.36 10.26 8.03
CA GLY A 18 -7.72 11.56 7.97
C GLY A 18 -6.40 11.62 7.24
N TYR A 19 -6.04 10.55 6.52
CA TYR A 19 -4.82 10.55 5.73
C TYR A 19 -5.02 11.28 4.41
N ASN A 20 -3.95 11.92 3.95
CA ASN A 20 -3.82 12.31 2.55
C ASN A 20 -3.20 11.13 1.83
N VAL A 21 -3.81 10.70 0.74
CA VAL A 21 -3.43 9.45 0.07
C VAL A 21 -2.93 9.76 -1.33
N TYR A 22 -1.78 9.20 -1.65
CA TYR A 22 -1.14 9.39 -2.95
C TYR A 22 -0.81 8.03 -3.55
N ILE A 23 -0.77 7.98 -4.88
CA ILE A 23 -0.19 6.83 -5.55
C ILE A 23 1.32 7.01 -5.48
N GLY A 24 2.00 6.05 -4.89
CA GLY A 24 3.40 6.23 -4.55
C GLY A 24 4.36 5.72 -5.59
N LYS A 25 5.51 6.37 -5.64
CA LYS A 25 6.63 5.87 -6.41
C LYS A 25 7.90 6.30 -5.69
N VAL A 26 8.72 5.32 -5.35
CA VAL A 26 9.98 5.56 -4.66
C VAL A 26 11.08 5.03 -5.57
N GLY A 27 11.84 5.95 -6.18
CA GLY A 27 12.78 5.57 -7.20
C GLY A 27 12.03 4.99 -8.40
N ASP A 28 12.34 3.77 -8.76
CA ASP A 28 11.66 3.05 -9.84
C ASP A 28 10.65 2.03 -9.30
N LYS A 29 10.36 2.06 -7.99
CA LYS A 29 9.44 1.15 -7.36
C LYS A 29 8.07 1.81 -7.25
N GLU A 30 7.04 1.06 -7.61
CA GLU A 30 5.66 1.55 -7.50
C GLU A 30 5.03 1.01 -6.23
N ILE A 31 4.41 1.91 -5.49
CA ILE A 31 3.70 1.58 -4.26
C ILE A 31 2.24 1.98 -4.48
N ASP A 32 1.32 1.09 -4.13
CA ASP A 32 -0.08 1.36 -4.39
C ASP A 32 -0.55 2.64 -3.73
N PHE A 33 -0.29 2.79 -2.43
CA PHE A 33 -0.64 4.02 -1.74
C PHE A 33 0.45 4.44 -0.78
N VAL A 34 0.68 5.74 -0.74
CA VAL A 34 1.42 6.39 0.32
C VAL A 34 0.42 7.28 1.05
N ALA A 35 0.26 7.09 2.33
CA ALA A 35 -0.70 7.85 3.13
C ALA A 35 0.04 8.65 4.17
N GLU A 36 -0.30 9.94 4.26
CA GLU A 36 0.36 10.86 5.18
C GLU A 36 -0.67 11.58 6.03
N ARG A 37 -0.35 11.72 7.30
CA ARG A 37 -1.19 12.44 8.24
C ARG A 37 -0.28 13.08 9.28
N ARG A 38 -0.23 14.42 9.32
CA ARG A 38 0.66 15.15 10.20
C ARG A 38 2.10 14.75 9.94
N GLU A 39 2.77 14.15 10.92
CA GLU A 39 4.16 13.71 10.75
C GLU A 39 4.25 12.21 10.53
N GLU A 40 3.11 11.58 10.28
CA GLU A 40 3.05 10.14 10.04
C GLU A 40 3.00 9.85 8.57
N ARG A 41 3.63 8.76 8.18
CA ARG A 41 3.55 8.25 6.82
C ARG A 41 3.48 6.74 6.89
N ILE A 42 2.64 6.16 6.06
CA ILE A 42 2.60 4.71 5.91
C ILE A 42 2.60 4.38 4.42
N TYR A 43 3.11 3.20 4.11
CA TYR A 43 3.10 2.66 2.76
C TYR A 43 2.18 1.46 2.73
N VAL A 44 1.34 1.36 1.71
CA VAL A 44 0.36 0.29 1.62
C VAL A 44 0.46 -0.34 0.23
N GLN A 45 0.67 -1.64 0.20
CA GLN A 45 0.59 -2.45 -1.01
C GLN A 45 -0.60 -3.37 -0.91
N ILE A 46 -1.28 -3.56 -2.02
CA ILE A 46 -2.47 -4.40 -2.07
C ILE A 46 -2.15 -5.59 -2.95
N CYS A 47 -2.35 -6.77 -2.39
CA CYS A 47 -2.03 -8.02 -3.05
C CYS A 47 -3.25 -8.92 -2.99
N VAL A 48 -3.92 -9.09 -4.12
CA VAL A 48 -5.16 -9.87 -4.15
C VAL A 48 -4.90 -11.34 -4.31
N GLN A 49 -3.84 -11.68 -5.02
CA GLN A 49 -3.54 -13.08 -5.31
C GLN A 49 -2.25 -13.51 -4.65
N LEU A 50 -2.37 -14.37 -3.69
CA LEU A 50 -1.24 -15.03 -3.06
C LEU A 50 -1.12 -16.43 -3.63
N PRO A 51 0.09 -16.97 -3.75
CA PRO A 51 1.39 -16.38 -3.38
C PRO A 51 2.13 -15.77 -4.57
N VAL A 52 1.55 -15.75 -5.76
CA VAL A 52 2.27 -15.62 -7.01
C VAL A 52 3.09 -14.33 -7.09
N ASN A 53 2.48 -13.21 -6.77
CA ASN A 53 3.16 -11.92 -6.89
C ASN A 53 3.49 -11.29 -5.54
N SER A 54 3.20 -12.00 -4.45
CA SER A 54 3.34 -11.41 -3.14
C SER A 54 4.79 -11.10 -2.80
N GLU A 55 5.73 -11.91 -3.25
CA GLU A 55 7.13 -11.68 -2.96
C GLU A 55 7.61 -10.38 -3.59
N ARG A 56 7.18 -10.10 -4.82
CA ARG A 56 7.55 -8.86 -5.49
C ARG A 56 6.96 -7.65 -4.76
N GLU A 57 5.70 -7.76 -4.37
CA GLU A 57 5.05 -6.65 -3.67
C GLU A 57 5.73 -6.36 -2.34
N VAL A 58 6.03 -7.40 -1.58
CA VAL A 58 6.73 -7.24 -0.32
C VAL A 58 8.13 -6.71 -0.55
N ALA A 59 8.82 -7.21 -1.56
CA ALA A 59 10.17 -6.76 -1.86
C ALA A 59 10.20 -5.28 -2.19
N ASN A 60 9.20 -4.80 -2.93
CA ASN A 60 9.13 -3.37 -3.25
C ASN A 60 8.99 -2.53 -1.98
N LEU A 61 8.16 -2.98 -1.03
CA LEU A 61 8.04 -2.27 0.22
C LEU A 61 9.34 -2.29 1.02
N LEU A 62 9.96 -3.46 1.09
CA LEU A 62 11.19 -3.61 1.88
C LEU A 62 12.36 -2.85 1.27
N ALA A 63 12.28 -2.54 -0.01
CA ALA A 63 13.33 -1.77 -0.67
C ALA A 63 13.30 -0.29 -0.27
N ILE A 64 12.20 0.16 0.33
CA ILE A 64 12.11 1.54 0.81
C ILE A 64 12.93 1.66 2.08
N GLN A 65 13.95 2.51 2.05
CA GLN A 65 14.91 2.60 3.14
C GLN A 65 14.55 3.75 4.08
N ASP A 66 13.46 3.56 4.80
CA ASP A 66 13.08 4.50 5.84
C ASP A 66 12.41 3.72 6.97
N HIS A 67 12.04 4.43 8.02
CA HIS A 67 11.51 3.81 9.23
C HIS A 67 9.98 3.85 9.30
N TYR A 68 9.32 4.30 8.25
CA TYR A 68 7.86 4.40 8.28
C TYR A 68 7.22 3.03 8.14
N PRO A 69 6.06 2.82 8.79
CA PRO A 69 5.37 1.53 8.70
C PRO A 69 4.99 1.18 7.27
N LYS A 70 5.04 -0.11 6.99
CA LYS A 70 4.74 -0.65 5.67
C LYS A 70 3.76 -1.79 5.85
N TYR A 71 2.67 -1.75 5.08
CA TYR A 71 1.59 -2.72 5.21
C TYR A 71 1.31 -3.39 3.88
N VAL A 72 1.01 -4.67 3.95
CA VAL A 72 0.50 -5.41 2.79
C VAL A 72 -0.93 -5.81 3.14
N VAL A 73 -1.86 -5.38 2.32
CA VAL A 73 -3.27 -5.72 2.49
C VAL A 73 -3.61 -6.81 1.49
N THR A 74 -4.15 -7.90 1.98
CA THR A 74 -4.50 -9.03 1.14
C THR A 74 -5.97 -9.36 1.30
N LEU A 75 -6.53 -9.92 0.24
CA LEU A 75 -7.85 -10.52 0.30
C LEU A 75 -7.64 -12.00 0.53
N ASN A 76 -8.01 -12.43 1.72
CA ASN A 76 -7.71 -13.79 2.15
C ASN A 76 -9.02 -14.54 2.32
N GLU A 77 -9.20 -15.55 1.49
CA GLU A 77 -10.40 -16.37 1.51
C GLU A 77 -10.19 -17.64 2.31
#